data_0766816d57532ffd3e1641f4a4e7f870
#
_entry.id   0766816d57532ffd3e1641f4a4e7f870
#
_cell.length_a   1.000
_cell.length_b   1.000
_cell.length_c   1.000
_cell.angle_alpha   90.00
_cell.angle_beta   90.00
_cell.angle_gamma   90.00
#
_symmetry.space_group_name_H-M   'P 1'
#
loop_
_entity.id
_entity.type
_entity.pdbx_description
1 polymer ?
#
loop_
_entity_poly.entity_id
_entity_poly.type
_entity_poly.pdbx_seq_one_letter_code
_entity_poly.pdbx_strand_id
1 'polypeptide(L)' 'MSSQTRVRVLSLYKRVLRSHQILPVDLKHLGDAYVKVEFRQHKTAGAKFVEEFCTQWESYASDLESKESSRLHDINIT' A
#
# COMPACT_ATOMS: atom_id res chain seq x y z
N MET A 1 9.83 17.89 -1.53
CA MET A 1 10.07 16.44 -1.64
C MET A 1 11.11 16.20 -2.72
N SER A 2 12.15 15.40 -2.43
CA SER A 2 13.18 15.09 -3.42
C SER A 2 12.63 14.14 -4.49
N SER A 3 13.34 14.04 -5.61
CA SER A 3 12.94 13.12 -6.69
C SER A 3 12.92 11.67 -6.21
N GLN A 4 13.92 11.28 -5.40
CA GLN A 4 13.99 9.92 -4.87
C GLN A 4 12.83 9.62 -3.92
N THR A 5 12.48 10.59 -3.07
CA THR A 5 11.34 10.45 -2.17
C THR A 5 10.04 10.35 -2.95
N ARG A 6 9.90 11.14 -4.00
CA ARG A 6 8.70 11.08 -4.85
C ARG A 6 8.55 9.72 -5.51
N VAL A 7 9.64 9.18 -6.04
CA VAL A 7 9.63 7.86 -6.66
C VAL A 7 9.24 6.80 -5.63
N ARG A 8 9.81 6.87 -4.44
CA ARG A 8 9.47 5.93 -3.36
C ARG A 8 7.99 5.97 -3.02
N VAL A 9 7.44 7.18 -2.85
CA VAL A 9 6.03 7.35 -2.49
C VAL A 9 5.12 6.84 -3.60
N LEU A 10 5.41 7.16 -4.86
CA LEU A 10 4.60 6.70 -5.99
C LEU A 10 4.67 5.18 -6.16
N SER A 11 5.84 4.60 -5.99
CA SER A 11 6.01 3.15 -6.07
C SER A 11 5.23 2.46 -4.95
N LEU A 12 5.28 3.03 -3.75
CA LEU A 12 4.54 2.51 -2.61
C LEU A 12 3.03 2.62 -2.83
N TYR A 13 2.56 3.72 -3.38
CA TYR A 13 1.15 3.91 -3.69
C TYR A 13 0.64 2.81 -4.62
N LYS A 14 1.38 2.54 -5.68
CA LYS A 14 1.03 1.48 -6.63
C LYS A 14 1.04 0.10 -5.97
N ARG A 15 2.04 -0.14 -5.12
CA ARG A 15 2.15 -1.39 -4.39
C ARG A 15 0.97 -1.61 -3.46
N VAL A 16 0.56 -0.58 -2.73
CA VAL A 16 -0.59 -0.65 -1.81
C VAL A 16 -1.87 -0.93 -2.59
N LEU A 17 -2.10 -0.23 -3.70
CA LEU A 17 -3.28 -0.47 -4.52
C LEU A 17 -3.30 -1.91 -5.06
N ARG A 18 -2.14 -2.39 -5.49
CA ARG A 18 -2.02 -3.77 -5.99
C ARG A 18 -2.31 -4.79 -4.89
N SER A 19 -1.88 -4.50 -3.66
CA SER A 19 -2.11 -5.40 -2.53
C SER A 19 -3.58 -5.55 -2.20
N HIS A 20 -4.43 -4.60 -2.59
CA HIS A 20 -5.87 -4.66 -2.36
C HIS A 20 -6.57 -5.70 -3.23
N GLN A 21 -5.89 -6.29 -4.20
CA GLN A 21 -6.51 -7.30 -5.07
C GLN A 21 -6.95 -8.54 -4.31
N ILE A 22 -6.38 -8.79 -3.13
CA ILE A 22 -6.80 -9.91 -2.27
C ILE A 22 -8.13 -9.64 -1.58
N LEU A 23 -8.57 -8.39 -1.51
CA LEU A 23 -9.76 -8.00 -0.77
C LEU A 23 -11.03 -8.26 -1.60
N PRO A 24 -12.18 -8.55 -0.93
CA PRO A 24 -13.47 -8.53 -1.60
C PRO A 24 -13.71 -7.18 -2.28
N VAL A 25 -14.50 -7.18 -3.35
CA VAL A 25 -14.68 -6.01 -4.22
C VAL A 25 -15.08 -4.76 -3.45
N ASP A 26 -16.02 -4.87 -2.53
CA ASP A 26 -16.49 -3.72 -1.75
C ASP A 26 -15.37 -3.13 -0.89
N LEU A 27 -14.62 -4.00 -0.21
CA LEU A 27 -13.50 -3.58 0.62
C LEU A 27 -12.35 -3.04 -0.23
N LYS A 28 -12.14 -3.60 -1.41
CA LYS A 28 -11.13 -3.09 -2.34
C LYS A 28 -11.45 -1.65 -2.73
N HIS A 29 -12.67 -1.37 -3.12
CA HIS A 29 -13.06 -0.01 -3.51
C HIS A 29 -12.92 0.97 -2.35
N LEU A 30 -13.34 0.57 -1.16
CA LEU A 30 -13.22 1.40 0.02
C LEU A 30 -11.74 1.65 0.36
N GLY A 31 -10.94 0.60 0.33
CA GLY A 31 -9.50 0.71 0.61
C GLY A 31 -8.78 1.57 -0.40
N ASP A 32 -9.08 1.41 -1.69
CA ASP A 32 -8.48 2.22 -2.75
C ASP A 32 -8.81 3.71 -2.55
N ALA A 33 -10.06 4.02 -2.22
CA ALA A 33 -10.47 5.41 -1.99
C ALA A 33 -9.76 6.00 -0.78
N TYR A 34 -9.63 5.25 0.30
CA TYR A 34 -8.95 5.69 1.51
C TYR A 34 -7.46 5.96 1.25
N VAL A 35 -6.79 5.04 0.58
CA VAL A 35 -5.37 5.17 0.25
C VAL A 35 -5.13 6.40 -0.61
N LYS A 36 -6.00 6.64 -1.58
CA LYS A 36 -5.88 7.79 -2.47
C LYS A 36 -5.93 9.10 -1.69
N VAL A 37 -6.86 9.22 -0.74
CA VAL A 37 -6.98 10.41 0.10
C VAL A 37 -5.74 10.57 0.98
N GLU A 38 -5.30 9.50 1.63
CA GLU A 38 -4.15 9.55 2.54
C GLU A 38 -2.86 9.95 1.81
N PHE A 39 -2.61 9.36 0.65
CA PHE A 39 -1.38 9.70 -0.09
C PHE A 39 -1.44 11.12 -0.62
N ARG A 40 -2.61 11.60 -0.99
CA ARG A 40 -2.78 12.99 -1.44
C ARG A 40 -2.51 13.98 -0.31
N GLN A 41 -3.01 13.70 0.90
CA GLN A 41 -2.83 14.57 2.05
C GLN A 41 -1.37 14.68 2.48
N HIS A 42 -0.58 13.63 2.26
CA HIS A 42 0.83 13.64 2.66
C HIS A 42 1.76 14.16 1.57
N LYS A 43 1.21 14.67 0.49
CA LYS A 43 2.00 15.17 -0.63
C LYS A 43 2.92 16.32 -0.24
N THR A 44 2.49 17.14 0.73
CA THR A 44 3.26 18.31 1.19
C THR A 44 3.86 18.13 2.58
N ALA A 45 3.85 16.90 3.11
CA ALA A 45 4.38 16.62 4.44
C ALA A 45 5.90 16.81 4.48
N GLY A 46 6.42 17.17 5.65
CA GLY A 46 7.87 17.26 5.88
C GLY A 46 8.54 15.89 5.82
N ALA A 47 9.87 15.90 5.64
CA ALA A 47 10.65 14.68 5.41
C ALA A 47 10.43 13.62 6.50
N LYS A 48 10.38 14.04 7.76
CA LYS A 48 10.18 13.12 8.89
C LYS A 48 8.84 12.41 8.79
N PHE A 49 7.78 13.16 8.49
CA PHE A 49 6.44 12.60 8.40
C PHE A 49 6.30 11.68 7.19
N VAL A 50 6.98 12.01 6.09
CA VAL A 50 6.98 11.16 4.90
C VAL A 50 7.64 9.81 5.21
N GLU A 51 8.73 9.80 5.97
CA GLU A 51 9.42 8.57 6.33
C GLU A 51 8.52 7.66 7.17
N GLU A 52 7.89 8.21 8.21
CA GLU A 52 6.97 7.46 9.05
C GLU A 52 5.77 6.95 8.25
N PHE A 53 5.23 7.79 7.38
CA PHE A 53 4.11 7.44 6.52
C PHE A 53 4.46 6.26 5.61
N CYS A 54 5.62 6.31 4.97
CA CYS A 54 6.07 5.23 4.10
C CYS A 54 6.26 3.93 4.87
N THR A 55 6.85 4.00 6.06
CA THR A 55 7.06 2.81 6.89
C THR A 55 5.75 2.13 7.24
N GLN A 56 4.74 2.92 7.62
CA GLN A 56 3.42 2.38 7.96
C GLN A 56 2.75 1.71 6.77
N TRP A 57 2.80 2.35 5.61
CA TRP A 57 2.16 1.79 4.42
C TRP A 57 2.93 0.62 3.83
N GLU A 58 4.25 0.59 3.98
CA GLU A 58 5.04 -0.59 3.60
C GLU A 58 4.66 -1.81 4.44
N SER A 59 4.47 -1.60 5.73
CA SER A 59 4.02 -2.67 6.63
C SER A 59 2.62 -3.16 6.23
N TYR A 60 1.72 -2.24 5.93
CA TYR A 60 0.36 -2.57 5.48
C TYR A 60 0.39 -3.42 4.21
N ALA A 61 1.16 -2.99 3.21
CA ALA A 61 1.27 -3.73 1.96
C ALA A 61 1.88 -5.10 2.17
N SER A 62 2.92 -5.19 3.00
CA SER A 62 3.57 -6.46 3.31
C SER A 62 2.62 -7.45 3.96
N ASP A 63 1.75 -6.97 4.86
CA ASP A 63 0.77 -7.82 5.52
C ASP A 63 -0.21 -8.42 4.52
N LEU A 64 -0.72 -7.62 3.59
CA LEU A 64 -1.65 -8.10 2.58
C LEU A 64 -0.96 -9.03 1.58
N GLU A 65 0.27 -8.71 1.18
CA GLU A 65 1.05 -9.55 0.28
C GLU A 65 1.33 -10.92 0.90
N SER A 66 1.59 -10.95 2.19
CA SER A 66 1.79 -12.18 2.93
C SER A 66 0.54 -13.05 2.94
N LYS A 67 -0.63 -12.44 3.13
CA LYS A 67 -1.90 -13.15 3.11
C LYS A 67 -2.20 -13.72 1.74
N GLU A 68 -1.91 -12.98 0.68
CA GLU A 68 -2.08 -13.45 -0.68
C GLU A 68 -1.18 -14.64 -0.96
N SER A 69 0.08 -14.57 -0.57
CA SER A 69 1.03 -15.65 -0.73
C SER A 69 0.58 -16.93 -0.02
N SER A 70 0.09 -16.79 1.22
CA SER A 70 -0.43 -17.92 1.98
C SER A 70 -1.63 -18.56 1.29
N ARG A 71 -2.54 -17.73 0.77
CA ARG A 71 -3.73 -18.22 0.06
C ARG A 71 -3.35 -19.00 -1.19
N LEU A 72 -2.40 -18.48 -1.97
CA LEU A 72 -1.93 -19.16 -3.18
C LEU A 72 -1.22 -20.46 -2.85
N HIS A 73 -0.47 -20.49 -1.77
CA HIS A 73 0.21 -21.70 -1.31
C HIS A 73 -0.82 -22.79 -0.94
N ASP A 74 -1.87 -22.42 -0.22
CA ASP A 74 -2.92 -23.36 0.17
C ASP A 74 -3.62 -23.95 -1.06
N ILE A 75 -3.84 -23.14 -2.09
CA ILE A 75 -4.43 -23.60 -3.34
C ILE A 75 -3.51 -24.62 -4.02
N ASN A 76 -2.22 -24.41 -3.99
CA ASN A 76 -1.24 -25.30 -4.63
C ASN A 76 -1.12 -26.65 -3.92
N ILE A 77 -1.42 -26.72 -2.65
CA ILE A 77 -1.36 -27.97 -1.88
C ILE A 77 -2.52 -28.91 -2.24
N THR A 78 -3.64 -28.35 -2.63
CA THR A 78 -4.81 -29.15 -2.98
C THR A 78 -4.77 -29.59 -4.43
#